data_365eb95a49f648a7101d76d87ea4a14f
#
_entry.id   365eb95a49f648a7101d76d87ea4a14f
#
_cell.length_a   1.000
_cell.length_b   1.000
_cell.length_c   1.000
_cell.angle_alpha   90.00
_cell.angle_beta   90.00
_cell.angle_gamma   90.00
#
_symmetry.space_group_name_H-M   'P 1'
#
loop_
_entity.id
_entity.type
_entity.pdbx_description
1 polymer ?
#
loop_
_entity_poly.entity_id
_entity_poly.type
_entity_poly.pdbx_seq_one_letter_code
_entity_poly.pdbx_strand_id
1 'polypeptide(L)'
;MTNLNILLPLYNDWRSCNILIKKINEQLRKKKRFGNILILDDASTQKINVTRSGLKNIRKIKVLKLKKNLGSQKIISIGLDYIKNEKNKIIVIMDSDGEDDVNQINNLIDTANKNKNYIAVASRVKRKEHLIFRILYKIHLIITFLLTFNWISFGNYSSFHSSNIKKILKNNSSWLAYSSCVAKNCKIIKISTNRQKRFFGKSKLSFLGLFNHSFRVL
;
A
#
# COMPACT_ATOMS: atom_id res chain seq x y z
N MET A 1 -4.98 23.47 1.70
CA MET A 1 -4.41 22.44 0.77
C MET A 1 -4.09 21.19 1.58
N THR A 2 -4.59 20.03 1.16
CA THR A 2 -4.33 18.76 1.86
C THR A 2 -2.85 18.37 1.65
N ASN A 3 -2.08 18.29 2.72
CA ASN A 3 -0.72 17.79 2.67
C ASN A 3 -0.74 16.27 2.51
N LEU A 4 -0.22 15.76 1.40
CA LEU A 4 -0.30 14.36 1.00
C LEU A 4 1.07 13.70 1.02
N ASN A 5 1.18 12.52 1.63
CA ASN A 5 2.36 11.66 1.56
C ASN A 5 1.96 10.29 0.98
N ILE A 6 2.67 9.86 -0.03
CA ILE A 6 2.44 8.59 -0.73
C ILE A 6 3.64 7.67 -0.47
N LEU A 7 3.40 6.53 0.17
CA LEU A 7 4.40 5.52 0.50
C LEU A 7 4.35 4.41 -0.54
N LEU A 8 5.47 4.15 -1.18
CA LEU A 8 5.63 3.15 -2.23
C LEU A 8 6.67 2.11 -1.81
N PRO A 9 6.28 0.95 -1.24
CA PRO A 9 7.22 -0.15 -1.02
C PRO A 9 7.74 -0.65 -2.36
N LEU A 10 9.07 -0.88 -2.42
CA LEU A 10 9.78 -1.25 -3.64
C LEU A 10 10.88 -2.28 -3.36
N TYR A 11 11.00 -3.27 -4.22
CA TYR A 11 12.14 -4.18 -4.27
C TYR A 11 12.47 -4.56 -5.71
N ASN A 12 13.63 -4.08 -6.21
CA ASN A 12 14.13 -4.36 -7.56
C ASN A 12 13.09 -4.10 -8.68
N ASP A 13 12.33 -2.99 -8.60
CA ASP A 13 11.28 -2.67 -9.57
C ASP A 13 11.19 -1.15 -9.84
N TRP A 14 12.36 -0.51 -10.03
CA TRP A 14 12.46 0.94 -10.28
C TRP A 14 11.72 1.38 -11.55
N ARG A 15 11.71 0.51 -12.58
CA ARG A 15 11.02 0.79 -13.85
C ARG A 15 9.51 0.93 -13.65
N SER A 16 8.88 0.00 -12.94
CA SER A 16 7.46 0.08 -12.61
C SER A 16 7.15 1.28 -11.71
N CYS A 17 7.99 1.52 -10.71
CA CYS A 17 7.85 2.64 -9.79
C CYS A 17 7.85 3.99 -10.52
N ASN A 18 8.75 4.21 -11.48
CA ASN A 18 8.81 5.45 -12.25
C ASN A 18 7.54 5.66 -13.10
N ILE A 19 6.97 4.61 -13.69
CA ILE A 19 5.70 4.70 -14.41
C ILE A 19 4.57 5.04 -13.45
N LEU A 20 4.53 4.37 -12.30
CA LEU A 20 3.52 4.63 -11.27
C LEU A 20 3.57 6.08 -10.78
N ILE A 21 4.76 6.61 -10.51
CA ILE A 21 4.96 8.01 -10.08
C ILE A 21 4.40 9.00 -11.11
N LYS A 22 4.64 8.77 -12.41
CA LYS A 22 4.07 9.60 -13.48
C LYS A 22 2.54 9.52 -13.48
N LYS A 23 1.96 8.34 -13.36
CA LYS A 23 0.50 8.14 -13.29
C LYS A 23 -0.11 8.78 -12.04
N ILE A 24 0.55 8.68 -10.89
CA ILE A 24 0.14 9.38 -9.65
C ILE A 24 0.14 10.90 -9.88
N ASN A 25 1.20 11.44 -10.46
CA ASN A 25 1.28 12.88 -10.77
C ASN A 25 0.11 13.34 -11.66
N GLU A 26 -0.27 12.57 -12.68
CA GLU A 26 -1.43 12.85 -13.53
C GLU A 26 -2.74 12.83 -12.75
N GLN A 27 -2.96 11.86 -11.87
CA GLN A 27 -4.17 11.80 -11.06
C GLN A 27 -4.26 12.96 -10.07
N LEU A 28 -3.14 13.34 -9.44
CA LEU A 28 -3.10 14.49 -8.55
C LEU A 28 -3.37 15.78 -9.32
N ARG A 29 -2.87 15.92 -10.55
CA ARG A 29 -3.12 17.06 -11.42
C ARG A 29 -4.62 17.26 -11.71
N LYS A 30 -5.36 16.19 -12.00
CA LYS A 30 -6.81 16.21 -12.25
C LYS A 30 -7.61 16.88 -11.11
N LYS A 31 -7.14 16.77 -9.88
CA LYS A 31 -7.77 17.33 -8.67
C LYS A 31 -7.01 18.53 -8.10
N LYS A 32 -6.05 19.09 -8.84
CA LYS A 32 -5.19 20.22 -8.41
C LYS A 32 -4.54 19.97 -7.04
N ARG A 33 -4.14 18.73 -6.77
CA ARG A 33 -3.49 18.30 -5.54
C ARG A 33 -1.99 18.25 -5.70
N PHE A 34 -1.29 18.40 -4.57
CA PHE A 34 0.16 18.24 -4.48
C PHE A 34 0.51 17.23 -3.40
N GLY A 35 1.56 16.44 -3.64
CA GLY A 35 1.97 15.42 -2.70
C GLY A 35 3.48 15.20 -2.67
N ASN A 36 3.93 14.53 -1.63
CA ASN A 36 5.28 14.01 -1.50
C ASN A 36 5.24 12.49 -1.72
N ILE A 37 6.31 11.93 -2.26
CA ILE A 37 6.48 10.49 -2.39
C ILE A 37 7.63 10.06 -1.49
N LEU A 38 7.38 9.02 -0.70
CA LEU A 38 8.36 8.29 0.06
C LEU A 38 8.48 6.88 -0.53
N ILE A 39 9.55 6.62 -1.27
CA ILE A 39 9.86 5.29 -1.78
C ILE A 39 10.54 4.52 -0.66
N LEU A 40 10.00 3.35 -0.35
CA LEU A 40 10.50 2.45 0.66
C LEU A 40 11.25 1.31 -0.04
N ASP A 41 12.57 1.47 -0.20
CA ASP A 41 13.42 0.51 -0.91
C ASP A 41 13.89 -0.60 0.02
N ASP A 42 13.33 -1.79 -0.15
CA ASP A 42 13.58 -2.98 0.66
C ASP A 42 14.90 -3.68 0.26
N ALA A 43 16.01 -2.94 0.31
CA ALA A 43 17.35 -3.39 -0.04
C ALA A 43 17.49 -3.86 -1.49
N SER A 44 16.96 -3.10 -2.46
CA SER A 44 17.19 -3.39 -3.87
C SER A 44 18.68 -3.47 -4.21
N THR A 45 19.04 -4.48 -5.02
CA THR A 45 20.37 -4.66 -5.60
C THR A 45 20.59 -3.74 -6.80
N GLN A 46 19.52 -3.33 -7.46
CA GLN A 46 19.55 -2.36 -8.55
C GLN A 46 19.92 -0.96 -8.05
N LYS A 47 20.61 -0.18 -8.89
CA LYS A 47 20.89 1.23 -8.60
C LYS A 47 19.58 2.02 -8.49
N ILE A 48 19.54 2.97 -7.55
CA ILE A 48 18.40 3.89 -7.40
C ILE A 48 18.26 4.68 -8.71
N ASN A 49 17.08 4.56 -9.32
CA ASN A 49 16.76 5.26 -10.55
C ASN A 49 15.38 5.93 -10.42
N VAL A 50 15.37 7.22 -10.10
CA VAL A 50 14.15 8.01 -9.94
C VAL A 50 14.12 9.15 -10.94
N THR A 51 13.16 9.10 -11.85
CA THR A 51 12.91 10.17 -12.82
C THR A 51 12.05 11.27 -12.19
N ARG A 52 12.58 12.49 -12.11
CA ARG A 52 11.88 13.65 -11.53
C ARG A 52 11.32 14.61 -12.57
N SER A 53 11.70 14.49 -13.83
CA SER A 53 11.26 15.38 -14.91
C SER A 53 9.74 15.31 -15.13
N GLY A 54 9.10 16.45 -15.31
CA GLY A 54 7.67 16.55 -15.63
C GLY A 54 6.69 16.35 -14.46
N LEU A 55 7.16 16.18 -13.24
CA LEU A 55 6.34 15.87 -12.06
C LEU A 55 5.85 17.15 -11.35
N LYS A 56 5.01 17.95 -12.01
CA LYS A 56 4.54 19.25 -11.50
C LYS A 56 3.73 19.17 -10.20
N ASN A 57 3.06 18.04 -9.93
CA ASN A 57 2.21 17.85 -8.75
C ASN A 57 2.89 17.03 -7.64
N ILE A 58 4.12 16.56 -7.87
CA ILE A 58 4.95 15.91 -6.88
C ILE A 58 6.01 16.90 -6.39
N ARG A 59 5.87 17.36 -5.13
CA ARG A 59 6.78 18.36 -4.55
C ARG A 59 8.14 17.79 -4.17
N LYS A 60 8.13 16.58 -3.60
CA LYS A 60 9.35 15.93 -3.10
C LYS A 60 9.27 14.42 -3.32
N ILE A 61 10.39 13.83 -3.72
CA ILE A 61 10.59 12.37 -3.71
C ILE A 61 11.77 12.07 -2.80
N LYS A 62 11.53 11.22 -1.79
CA LYS A 62 12.54 10.72 -0.88
C LYS A 62 12.62 9.20 -0.99
N VAL A 63 13.82 8.64 -0.90
CA VAL A 63 14.05 7.20 -0.85
C VAL A 63 14.56 6.83 0.54
N LEU A 64 13.87 5.91 1.19
CA LEU A 64 14.31 5.25 2.42
C LEU A 64 14.78 3.85 2.03
N LYS A 65 16.09 3.62 1.97
CA LYS A 65 16.69 2.33 1.58
C LYS A 65 17.10 1.56 2.82
N LEU A 66 16.67 0.29 2.90
CA LEU A 66 17.10 -0.63 3.95
C LEU A 66 18.45 -1.28 3.59
N LYS A 67 19.16 -1.76 4.63
CA LYS A 67 20.41 -2.52 4.48
C LYS A 67 20.17 -3.99 4.08
N LYS A 68 19.00 -4.56 4.46
CA LYS A 68 18.59 -5.95 4.13
C LYS A 68 17.12 -6.01 3.79
N ASN A 69 16.73 -6.97 2.96
CA ASN A 69 15.34 -7.22 2.60
C ASN A 69 14.55 -7.76 3.80
N LEU A 70 13.48 -7.08 4.17
CA LEU A 70 12.60 -7.42 5.28
C LEU A 70 11.19 -7.81 4.84
N GLY A 71 10.87 -7.60 3.56
CA GLY A 71 9.55 -7.81 2.96
C GLY A 71 8.63 -6.60 3.07
N SER A 72 7.67 -6.52 2.13
CA SER A 72 6.80 -5.36 1.93
C SER A 72 6.06 -4.92 3.20
N GLN A 73 5.63 -5.85 4.03
CA GLN A 73 4.86 -5.55 5.25
C GLN A 73 5.72 -4.81 6.29
N LYS A 74 6.94 -5.30 6.51
CA LYS A 74 7.88 -4.67 7.46
C LYS A 74 8.33 -3.30 7.00
N ILE A 75 8.64 -3.14 5.71
CA ILE A 75 9.11 -1.85 5.22
C ILE A 75 7.98 -0.79 5.24
N ILE A 76 6.71 -1.19 5.05
CA ILE A 76 5.57 -0.28 5.24
C ILE A 76 5.52 0.21 6.69
N SER A 77 5.65 -0.69 7.67
CA SER A 77 5.67 -0.32 9.09
C SER A 77 6.83 0.64 9.43
N ILE A 78 8.02 0.39 8.88
CA ILE A 78 9.17 1.28 9.03
C ILE A 78 8.89 2.64 8.40
N GLY A 79 8.29 2.67 7.21
CA GLY A 79 7.91 3.91 6.54
C GLY A 79 6.89 4.72 7.33
N LEU A 80 5.90 4.06 7.93
CA LEU A 80 4.91 4.70 8.80
C LEU A 80 5.55 5.23 10.10
N ASP A 81 6.45 4.46 10.72
CA ASP A 81 7.20 4.91 11.89
C ASP A 81 8.06 6.13 11.57
N TYR A 82 8.71 6.14 10.41
CA TYR A 82 9.52 7.25 9.94
C TYR A 82 8.74 8.57 9.83
N ILE A 83 7.44 8.52 9.44
CA ILE A 83 6.58 9.69 9.27
C ILE A 83 5.58 9.90 10.42
N LYS A 84 5.64 9.13 11.51
CA LYS A 84 4.65 9.13 12.60
C LYS A 84 4.43 10.49 13.28
N ASN A 85 5.43 11.36 13.24
CA ASN A 85 5.37 12.70 13.83
C ASN A 85 4.82 13.77 12.86
N GLU A 86 4.57 13.43 11.60
CA GLU A 86 3.97 14.34 10.65
C GLU A 86 2.46 14.46 10.92
N LYS A 87 2.04 15.68 11.29
CA LYS A 87 0.63 15.97 11.64
C LYS A 87 -0.15 16.50 10.43
N ASN A 88 -1.47 16.35 10.46
CA ASN A 88 -2.41 16.89 9.47
C ASN A 88 -2.07 16.52 8.02
N LYS A 89 -1.67 15.28 7.79
CA LYS A 89 -1.37 14.71 6.48
C LYS A 89 -2.39 13.63 6.12
N ILE A 90 -2.66 13.50 4.83
CA ILE A 90 -3.27 12.29 4.28
C ILE A 90 -2.14 11.39 3.81
N ILE A 91 -2.15 10.15 4.27
CA ILE A 91 -1.20 9.12 3.89
C ILE A 91 -1.86 8.21 2.87
N VAL A 92 -1.14 7.86 1.82
CA VAL A 92 -1.52 6.80 0.87
C VAL A 92 -0.42 5.75 0.88
N ILE A 93 -0.80 4.49 0.96
CA ILE A 93 0.10 3.35 0.74
C ILE A 93 -0.35 2.65 -0.54
N MET A 94 0.58 2.34 -1.44
CA MET A 94 0.30 1.73 -2.72
C MET A 94 1.50 0.91 -3.18
N ASP A 95 1.28 -0.30 -3.70
CA ASP A 95 2.37 -1.12 -4.22
C ASP A 95 2.96 -0.52 -5.51
N SER A 96 4.27 -0.62 -5.70
CA SER A 96 5.00 0.06 -6.79
C SER A 96 4.91 -0.63 -8.13
N ASP A 97 4.27 -1.81 -8.23
CA ASP A 97 4.29 -2.68 -9.41
C ASP A 97 3.20 -2.39 -10.46
N GLY A 98 2.25 -1.53 -10.12
CA GLY A 98 1.14 -1.13 -10.99
C GLY A 98 -0.09 -2.01 -10.92
N GLU A 99 -0.13 -3.03 -10.05
CA GLU A 99 -1.32 -3.87 -9.88
C GLU A 99 -2.47 -3.14 -9.17
N ASP A 100 -2.17 -2.13 -8.39
CA ASP A 100 -3.17 -1.26 -7.76
C ASP A 100 -3.70 -0.23 -8.77
N ASP A 101 -5.02 -0.03 -8.78
CA ASP A 101 -5.65 0.91 -9.71
C ASP A 101 -5.40 2.37 -9.29
N VAL A 102 -4.40 3.00 -9.91
CA VAL A 102 -4.03 4.39 -9.64
C VAL A 102 -5.18 5.38 -9.89
N ASN A 103 -6.18 5.04 -10.71
CA ASN A 103 -7.33 5.91 -10.96
C ASN A 103 -8.20 6.09 -9.71
N GLN A 104 -8.13 5.15 -8.77
CA GLN A 104 -8.88 5.23 -7.50
C GLN A 104 -8.17 6.05 -6.43
N ILE A 105 -6.94 6.53 -6.67
CA ILE A 105 -6.15 7.25 -5.65
C ILE A 105 -6.89 8.48 -5.12
N ASN A 106 -7.56 9.24 -5.98
CA ASN A 106 -8.32 10.41 -5.56
C ASN A 106 -9.55 10.06 -4.74
N ASN A 107 -10.26 8.96 -5.05
CA ASN A 107 -11.38 8.48 -4.25
C ASN A 107 -10.95 8.06 -2.85
N LEU A 108 -9.81 7.35 -2.75
CA LEU A 108 -9.22 6.97 -1.46
C LEU A 108 -8.83 8.21 -0.64
N ILE A 109 -8.17 9.19 -1.26
CA ILE A 109 -7.78 10.45 -0.61
C ILE A 109 -9.02 11.23 -0.13
N ASP A 110 -10.06 11.35 -0.97
CA ASP A 110 -11.29 12.07 -0.63
C ASP A 110 -12.01 11.41 0.54
N THR A 111 -12.11 10.08 0.52
CA THR A 111 -12.73 9.31 1.60
C THR A 111 -11.97 9.45 2.91
N ALA A 112 -10.64 9.36 2.88
CA ALA A 112 -9.79 9.54 4.06
C ALA A 112 -9.86 10.97 4.63
N ASN A 113 -9.96 11.98 3.76
CA ASN A 113 -10.05 13.38 4.17
C ASN A 113 -11.40 13.70 4.84
N LYS A 114 -12.50 13.14 4.31
CA LYS A 114 -13.84 13.29 4.88
C LYS A 114 -14.01 12.51 6.19
N ASN A 115 -13.32 11.40 6.34
CA ASN A 115 -13.51 10.44 7.44
C ASN A 115 -12.19 10.21 8.21
N LYS A 116 -11.74 11.22 8.98
CA LYS A 116 -10.41 11.21 9.65
C LYS A 116 -10.16 10.00 10.56
N ASN A 117 -11.21 9.41 11.14
CA ASN A 117 -11.11 8.26 12.04
C ASN A 117 -11.16 6.89 11.32
N TYR A 118 -11.31 6.88 10.00
CA TYR A 118 -11.41 5.69 9.19
C TYR A 118 -10.20 5.54 8.27
N ILE A 119 -9.96 4.31 7.86
CA ILE A 119 -9.01 3.98 6.80
C ILE A 119 -9.80 3.59 5.56
N ALA A 120 -9.62 4.34 4.47
CA ALA A 120 -10.14 3.98 3.17
C ALA A 120 -9.24 2.91 2.56
N VAL A 121 -9.77 1.72 2.26
CA VAL A 121 -9.02 0.60 1.69
C VAL A 121 -9.56 0.23 0.32
N ALA A 122 -8.68 -0.08 -0.61
CA ALA A 122 -9.03 -0.64 -1.90
C ALA A 122 -9.40 -2.12 -1.75
N SER A 123 -10.66 -2.45 -1.99
CA SER A 123 -11.18 -3.82 -1.94
C SER A 123 -11.40 -4.35 -3.34
N ARG A 124 -10.77 -5.48 -3.66
CA ARG A 124 -10.83 -6.10 -5.00
C ARG A 124 -12.19 -6.76 -5.24
N VAL A 125 -12.92 -6.32 -6.28
CA VAL A 125 -14.29 -6.79 -6.57
C VAL A 125 -14.30 -8.07 -7.42
N LYS A 126 -13.35 -8.24 -8.34
CA LYS A 126 -13.31 -9.42 -9.24
C LYS A 126 -11.93 -10.08 -9.22
N ARG A 127 -11.91 -11.39 -8.99
CA ARG A 127 -10.76 -12.25 -9.21
C ARG A 127 -10.98 -13.08 -10.46
N LYS A 128 -10.17 -12.87 -11.49
CA LYS A 128 -10.11 -13.70 -12.70
C LYS A 128 -9.14 -14.88 -12.52
N GLU A 129 -9.19 -15.54 -11.38
CA GLU A 129 -8.28 -16.66 -11.08
C GLU A 129 -8.98 -17.99 -11.35
N HIS A 130 -8.20 -19.04 -11.69
CA HIS A 130 -8.70 -20.41 -11.83
C HIS A 130 -9.47 -20.86 -10.58
N LEU A 131 -10.46 -21.76 -10.76
CA LEU A 131 -11.37 -22.23 -9.72
C LEU A 131 -10.64 -22.69 -8.46
N ILE A 132 -9.54 -23.43 -8.62
CA ILE A 132 -8.70 -23.95 -7.51
C ILE A 132 -8.16 -22.79 -6.65
N PHE A 133 -7.62 -21.73 -7.26
CA PHE A 133 -7.10 -20.59 -6.51
C PHE A 133 -8.22 -19.83 -5.78
N ARG A 134 -9.43 -19.80 -6.34
CA ARG A 134 -10.60 -19.21 -5.69
C ARG A 134 -11.02 -20.00 -4.46
N ILE A 135 -10.95 -21.33 -4.51
CA ILE A 135 -11.26 -22.22 -3.37
C ILE A 135 -10.22 -22.05 -2.27
N LEU A 136 -8.93 -22.14 -2.61
CA LEU A 136 -7.83 -21.94 -1.66
C LEU A 136 -7.89 -20.57 -0.97
N TYR A 137 -8.26 -19.54 -1.75
CA TYR A 137 -8.46 -18.21 -1.18
C TYR A 137 -9.66 -18.14 -0.23
N LYS A 138 -10.78 -18.79 -0.53
CA LYS A 138 -11.92 -18.84 0.39
C LYS A 138 -11.54 -19.54 1.69
N ILE A 139 -10.81 -20.66 1.61
CA ILE A 139 -10.29 -21.38 2.78
C ILE A 139 -9.38 -20.45 3.60
N HIS A 140 -8.44 -19.76 2.93
CA HIS A 140 -7.58 -18.77 3.59
C HIS A 140 -8.40 -17.66 4.29
N LEU A 141 -9.44 -17.11 3.67
CA LEU A 141 -10.31 -16.11 4.27
C LEU A 141 -11.03 -16.64 5.51
N ILE A 142 -11.53 -17.90 5.48
CA ILE A 142 -12.19 -18.53 6.61
C ILE A 142 -11.20 -18.72 7.76
N ILE A 143 -10.01 -19.25 7.49
CA ILE A 143 -8.95 -19.42 8.50
C ILE A 143 -8.57 -18.06 9.10
N THR A 144 -8.36 -17.06 8.26
CA THR A 144 -8.03 -15.70 8.71
C THR A 144 -9.16 -15.11 9.57
N PHE A 145 -10.41 -15.33 9.18
CA PHE A 145 -11.55 -14.90 9.98
C PHE A 145 -11.60 -15.60 11.35
N LEU A 146 -11.44 -16.91 11.40
CA LEU A 146 -11.44 -17.68 12.66
C LEU A 146 -10.36 -17.22 13.62
N LEU A 147 -9.20 -16.77 13.11
CA LEU A 147 -8.05 -16.37 13.92
C LEU A 147 -8.04 -14.86 14.26
N THR A 148 -8.65 -14.02 13.43
CA THR A 148 -8.63 -12.56 13.62
C THR A 148 -9.99 -11.95 13.88
N PHE A 149 -11.08 -12.71 13.73
CA PHE A 149 -12.47 -12.26 13.74
C PHE A 149 -12.75 -11.13 12.75
N ASN A 150 -11.92 -11.01 11.68
CA ASN A 150 -12.04 -9.97 10.67
C ASN A 150 -11.95 -10.54 9.25
N TRP A 151 -12.85 -10.10 8.37
CA TRP A 151 -12.79 -10.43 6.94
C TRP A 151 -11.82 -9.50 6.22
N ILE A 152 -10.58 -9.97 5.99
CA ILE A 152 -9.53 -9.19 5.33
C ILE A 152 -9.58 -9.45 3.83
N SER A 153 -10.32 -8.62 3.09
CA SER A 153 -10.48 -8.71 1.62
C SER A 153 -9.70 -7.63 0.86
N PHE A 154 -8.75 -6.95 1.52
CA PHE A 154 -7.95 -5.87 0.96
C PHE A 154 -6.46 -6.10 1.20
N GLY A 155 -5.63 -5.44 0.38
CA GLY A 155 -4.17 -5.49 0.49
C GLY A 155 -3.59 -4.23 1.16
N ASN A 156 -2.46 -3.75 0.63
CA ASN A 156 -1.78 -2.57 1.17
C ASN A 156 -2.41 -1.26 0.71
N TYR A 157 -3.09 -1.26 -0.46
CA TYR A 157 -3.62 -0.04 -1.06
C TYR A 157 -4.71 0.61 -0.23
N SER A 158 -4.34 1.72 0.38
CA SER A 158 -5.18 2.41 1.36
C SER A 158 -4.82 3.89 1.47
N SER A 159 -5.75 4.67 2.04
CA SER A 159 -5.51 6.08 2.39
C SER A 159 -6.14 6.40 3.74
N PHE A 160 -5.47 7.24 4.54
CA PHE A 160 -5.93 7.62 5.87
C PHE A 160 -5.28 8.91 6.37
N HIS A 161 -5.90 9.51 7.38
CA HIS A 161 -5.31 10.65 8.08
C HIS A 161 -4.18 10.21 9.00
N SER A 162 -3.09 10.99 9.09
CA SER A 162 -1.88 10.67 9.86
C SER A 162 -2.14 10.36 11.34
N SER A 163 -3.24 10.85 11.93
CA SER A 163 -3.65 10.50 13.29
C SER A 163 -3.86 8.99 13.53
N ASN A 164 -4.11 8.22 12.45
CA ASN A 164 -4.30 6.77 12.55
C ASN A 164 -2.98 5.98 12.59
N ILE A 165 -1.83 6.60 12.29
CA ILE A 165 -0.52 5.90 12.27
C ILE A 165 -0.27 5.21 13.60
N LYS A 166 -0.48 5.91 14.73
CA LYS A 166 -0.29 5.34 16.07
C LYS A 166 -1.18 4.13 16.33
N LYS A 167 -2.44 4.13 15.82
CA LYS A 167 -3.36 3.00 15.97
C LYS A 167 -2.88 1.80 15.14
N ILE A 168 -2.40 2.04 13.91
CA ILE A 168 -1.86 0.99 13.03
C ILE A 168 -0.62 0.37 13.66
N LEU A 169 0.27 1.17 14.26
CA LEU A 169 1.54 0.74 14.85
C LEU A 169 1.41 0.26 16.31
N LYS A 170 0.21 0.25 16.92
CA LYS A 170 0.00 0.04 18.36
C LYS A 170 0.53 -1.28 18.91
N ASN A 171 0.60 -2.32 18.08
CA ASN A 171 1.15 -3.62 18.47
C ASN A 171 2.36 -3.93 17.59
N ASN A 172 3.42 -4.52 18.13
CA ASN A 172 4.56 -5.04 17.35
C ASN A 172 4.16 -6.01 16.23
N SER A 173 2.90 -6.47 16.21
CA SER A 173 2.26 -7.22 15.13
C SER A 173 2.19 -6.46 13.80
N SER A 174 2.31 -5.12 13.78
CA SER A 174 2.42 -4.34 12.53
C SER A 174 3.59 -4.79 11.65
N TRP A 175 4.57 -5.47 12.23
CA TRP A 175 5.68 -6.11 11.52
C TRP A 175 5.27 -7.38 10.77
N LEU A 176 4.12 -7.95 11.07
CA LEU A 176 3.64 -9.19 10.46
C LEU A 176 2.83 -8.93 9.20
N ALA A 177 1.71 -8.21 9.30
CA ALA A 177 0.88 -7.87 8.15
C ALA A 177 0.14 -6.54 8.36
N TYR A 178 0.41 -5.56 7.50
CA TYR A 178 -0.23 -4.24 7.53
C TYR A 178 -1.77 -4.34 7.47
N SER A 179 -2.30 -5.14 6.53
CA SER A 179 -3.74 -5.30 6.36
C SER A 179 -4.43 -5.89 7.61
N SER A 180 -3.76 -6.80 8.32
CA SER A 180 -4.27 -7.38 9.57
C SER A 180 -4.31 -6.35 10.68
N CYS A 181 -3.26 -5.52 10.81
CA CYS A 181 -3.22 -4.45 11.81
C CYS A 181 -4.30 -3.40 11.56
N VAL A 182 -4.52 -3.04 10.30
CA VAL A 182 -5.61 -2.14 9.90
C VAL A 182 -6.96 -2.75 10.25
N ALA A 183 -7.19 -4.02 9.88
CA ALA A 183 -8.46 -4.70 10.16
C ALA A 183 -8.75 -4.82 11.65
N LYS A 184 -7.73 -5.11 12.47
CA LYS A 184 -7.86 -5.30 13.92
C LYS A 184 -8.04 -3.99 14.70
N ASN A 185 -7.33 -2.93 14.31
CA ASN A 185 -7.17 -1.74 15.14
C ASN A 185 -7.93 -0.50 14.63
N CYS A 186 -8.49 -0.55 13.41
CA CYS A 186 -9.03 0.62 12.75
C CYS A 186 -10.42 0.38 12.17
N LYS A 187 -11.22 1.44 12.11
CA LYS A 187 -12.47 1.46 11.34
C LYS A 187 -12.15 1.60 9.85
N ILE A 188 -12.83 0.83 9.00
CA ILE A 188 -12.50 0.71 7.58
C ILE A 188 -13.68 1.15 6.72
N ILE A 189 -13.38 1.86 5.62
CA ILE A 189 -14.30 2.10 4.51
C ILE A 189 -13.72 1.42 3.28
N LYS A 190 -14.45 0.47 2.70
CA LYS A 190 -14.02 -0.27 1.50
C LYS A 190 -14.40 0.48 0.24
N ILE A 191 -13.45 0.69 -0.66
CA ILE A 191 -13.65 1.25 -2.00
C ILE A 191 -13.40 0.13 -3.00
N SER A 192 -14.40 -0.14 -3.81
CA SER A 192 -14.33 -1.18 -4.84
C SER A 192 -13.31 -0.82 -5.91
N THR A 193 -12.35 -1.71 -6.15
CA THR A 193 -11.30 -1.53 -7.16
C THR A 193 -11.10 -2.81 -7.98
N ASN A 194 -10.58 -2.66 -9.19
CA ASN A 194 -10.15 -3.78 -10.01
C ASN A 194 -8.62 -3.92 -9.96
N ARG A 195 -8.13 -5.16 -9.87
CA ARG A 195 -6.69 -5.42 -10.01
C ARG A 195 -6.26 -5.12 -11.43
N GLN A 196 -5.23 -4.32 -11.59
CA GLN A 196 -4.62 -4.02 -12.88
C GLN A 196 -3.54 -5.06 -13.24
N LYS A 197 -3.11 -5.04 -14.49
CA LYS A 197 -1.94 -5.81 -14.90
C LYS A 197 -0.67 -5.14 -14.39
N ARG A 198 0.27 -5.95 -13.90
CA ARG A 198 1.60 -5.51 -13.54
C ARG A 198 2.28 -4.83 -14.72
N PHE A 199 3.02 -3.73 -14.48
CA PHE A 199 3.69 -3.02 -15.58
C PHE A 199 4.79 -3.86 -16.20
N PHE A 200 5.63 -4.52 -15.37
CA PHE A 200 6.73 -5.37 -15.83
C PHE A 200 6.92 -6.58 -14.93
N GLY A 201 7.47 -7.64 -15.55
CA GLY A 201 7.92 -8.84 -14.87
C GLY A 201 6.80 -9.70 -14.27
N LYS A 202 7.22 -10.79 -13.64
CA LYS A 202 6.34 -11.70 -12.88
C LYS A 202 6.35 -11.33 -11.41
N SER A 203 5.33 -11.74 -10.66
CA SER A 203 5.31 -11.59 -9.20
C SER A 203 6.57 -12.20 -8.59
N LYS A 204 7.22 -11.43 -7.71
CA LYS A 204 8.41 -11.90 -6.97
C LYS A 204 8.05 -12.76 -5.74
N LEU A 205 6.76 -12.89 -5.43
CA LEU A 205 6.27 -13.81 -4.41
C LEU A 205 6.29 -15.23 -4.98
N SER A 206 7.21 -16.08 -4.48
CA SER A 206 7.18 -17.50 -4.74
C SER A 206 5.97 -18.16 -4.07
N PHE A 207 5.60 -19.38 -4.50
CA PHE A 207 4.51 -20.15 -3.89
C PHE A 207 4.76 -20.37 -2.38
N LEU A 208 6.00 -20.67 -2.00
CA LEU A 208 6.45 -20.73 -0.60
C LEU A 208 6.36 -19.38 0.11
N GLY A 209 6.62 -18.28 -0.61
CA GLY A 209 6.47 -16.92 -0.08
C GLY A 209 5.01 -16.54 0.19
N LEU A 210 4.06 -17.01 -0.64
CA LEU A 210 2.62 -16.86 -0.40
C LEU A 210 2.17 -17.64 0.82
N PHE A 211 2.67 -18.87 1.00
CA PHE A 211 2.38 -19.72 2.15
C PHE A 211 2.90 -19.08 3.45
N ASN A 212 4.16 -18.68 3.47
CA ASN A 212 4.76 -17.94 4.60
C ASN A 212 4.06 -16.60 4.86
N HIS A 213 3.59 -15.91 3.83
CA HIS A 213 2.81 -14.68 3.99
C HIS A 213 1.45 -14.96 4.64
N SER A 214 0.81 -16.06 4.28
CA SER A 214 -0.46 -16.48 4.90
C SER A 214 -0.28 -16.77 6.39
N PHE A 215 0.80 -17.43 6.80
CA PHE A 215 1.13 -17.63 8.23
C PHE A 215 1.49 -16.34 8.97
N ARG A 216 2.01 -15.32 8.30
CA ARG A 216 2.30 -14.01 8.92
C ARG A 216 1.06 -13.13 9.11
N VAL A 217 -0.03 -13.45 8.45
CA VAL A 217 -1.34 -12.82 8.62
C VAL A 217 -2.07 -13.39 9.84
N LEU A 218 -1.69 -14.58 10.26
CA LEU A 218 -2.19 -15.33 11.43
C LEU A 218 -1.42 -14.94 12.68
#